data_5e90121a9980aece136c437ce9d1e1b1
#
_entry.id   5e90121a9980aece136c437ce9d1e1b1
#
_cell.length_a   1.000
_cell.length_b   1.000
_cell.length_c   1.000
_cell.angle_alpha   90.00
_cell.angle_beta   90.00
_cell.angle_gamma   90.00
#
_symmetry.space_group_name_H-M   'P 1'
#
loop_
_entity.id
_entity.type
_entity.pdbx_description
1 polymer ?
#
loop_
_entity_poly.entity_id
_entity_poly.type
_entity_poly.pdbx_seq_one_letter_code
_entity_poly.pdbx_strand_id
1 'polypeptide(L)'
;MIDPVTALAGATKAFTMVKAMVEVGRSAEDTMMQIGTWYGHASDVLYAEKKAKNVNPFKRVVFSSSVQAEAVQAFAAKKKLEAQQKELVSMIVMAYGKEGLQEFRDIRKQIAQERQETIYRQQELKEQILLWFLILVMVTVLISIIVF
;
A
#
# COMPACT_ATOMS: atom_id res chain seq x y z
N MET A 1 2.90 9.29 -5.58
CA MET A 1 1.87 8.91 -4.58
C MET A 1 1.42 7.50 -4.92
N ILE A 2 1.28 6.61 -3.94
CA ILE A 2 0.75 5.26 -4.18
C ILE A 2 -0.78 5.39 -4.26
N ASP A 3 -1.32 5.06 -5.44
CA ASP A 3 -2.77 5.07 -5.67
C ASP A 3 -3.38 3.75 -5.18
N PRO A 4 -4.33 3.79 -4.20
CA PRO A 4 -4.93 2.59 -3.63
C PRO A 4 -5.72 1.76 -4.66
N VAL A 5 -6.27 2.38 -5.69
CA VAL A 5 -7.05 1.69 -6.73
C VAL A 5 -6.12 0.87 -7.62
N THR A 6 -5.02 1.46 -8.08
CA THR A 6 -4.00 0.79 -8.89
C THR A 6 -3.33 -0.34 -8.10
N ALA A 7 -2.99 -0.09 -6.82
CA ALA A 7 -2.43 -1.11 -5.95
C ALA A 7 -3.40 -2.28 -5.71
N LEU A 8 -4.70 -1.99 -5.51
CA LEU A 8 -5.73 -3.04 -5.40
C LEU A 8 -5.88 -3.85 -6.69
N ALA A 9 -5.81 -3.21 -7.86
CA ALA A 9 -5.86 -3.92 -9.14
C ALA A 9 -4.69 -4.89 -9.29
N GLY A 10 -3.47 -4.47 -8.92
CA GLY A 10 -2.29 -5.33 -8.87
C GLY A 10 -2.45 -6.50 -7.90
N ALA A 11 -2.92 -6.23 -6.69
CA ALA A 11 -3.23 -7.27 -5.71
C ALA A 11 -4.28 -8.27 -6.23
N THR A 12 -5.36 -7.79 -6.84
CA THR A 12 -6.42 -8.66 -7.38
C THR A 12 -5.89 -9.55 -8.51
N LYS A 13 -5.04 -9.01 -9.39
CA LYS A 13 -4.39 -9.80 -10.45
C LYS A 13 -3.51 -10.89 -9.86
N ALA A 14 -2.64 -10.55 -8.92
CA ALA A 14 -1.76 -11.51 -8.24
C ALA A 14 -2.57 -12.59 -7.49
N PHE A 15 -3.66 -12.19 -6.81
CA PHE A 15 -4.59 -13.12 -6.15
C PHE A 15 -5.20 -14.15 -7.12
N THR A 16 -5.67 -13.70 -8.28
CA THR A 16 -6.22 -14.60 -9.32
C THR A 16 -5.16 -15.58 -9.82
N MET A 17 -3.91 -15.13 -9.96
CA MET A 17 -2.79 -16.01 -10.34
C MET A 17 -2.51 -17.06 -9.27
N VAL A 18 -2.51 -16.69 -7.98
CA VAL A 18 -2.35 -17.66 -6.87
C VAL A 18 -3.46 -18.71 -6.92
N LYS A 19 -4.72 -18.31 -7.10
CA LYS A 19 -5.83 -19.29 -7.25
C LYS A 19 -5.58 -20.27 -8.36
N ALA A 20 -5.24 -19.79 -9.54
CA ALA A 20 -4.96 -20.66 -10.69
C ALA A 20 -3.77 -21.60 -10.41
N MET A 21 -2.72 -21.14 -9.73
CA MET A 21 -1.56 -21.96 -9.36
C MET A 21 -1.94 -23.08 -8.40
N VAL A 22 -2.75 -22.79 -7.39
CA VAL A 22 -3.25 -23.78 -6.42
C VAL A 22 -4.17 -24.80 -7.10
N GLU A 23 -5.07 -24.34 -7.98
CA GLU A 23 -6.00 -25.21 -8.72
C GLU A 23 -5.29 -26.21 -9.63
N VAL A 24 -4.18 -25.81 -10.28
CA VAL A 24 -3.39 -26.71 -11.14
C VAL A 24 -2.30 -27.47 -10.37
N GLY A 25 -2.24 -27.36 -9.05
CA GLY A 25 -1.29 -28.09 -8.20
C GLY A 25 0.17 -27.65 -8.40
N ARG A 26 0.42 -26.37 -8.62
CA ARG A 26 1.80 -25.82 -8.69
C ARG A 26 2.55 -26.03 -7.37
N SER A 27 3.87 -25.98 -7.45
CA SER A 27 4.72 -26.12 -6.27
C SER A 27 4.40 -25.04 -5.22
N ALA A 28 4.69 -25.35 -3.94
CA ALA A 28 4.55 -24.39 -2.87
C ALA A 28 5.44 -23.16 -3.11
N GLU A 29 6.69 -23.35 -3.55
CA GLU A 29 7.66 -22.29 -3.82
C GLU A 29 7.15 -21.29 -4.87
N ASP A 30 6.70 -21.78 -6.04
CA ASP A 30 6.14 -20.91 -7.10
C ASP A 30 4.93 -20.13 -6.61
N THR A 31 4.06 -20.79 -5.86
CA THR A 31 2.85 -20.18 -5.30
C THR A 31 3.18 -19.13 -4.25
N MET A 32 4.17 -19.38 -3.39
CA MET A 32 4.63 -18.43 -2.36
C MET A 32 5.27 -17.19 -2.97
N MET A 33 6.03 -17.33 -4.07
CA MET A 33 6.56 -16.18 -4.80
C MET A 33 5.44 -15.28 -5.34
N GLN A 34 4.38 -15.86 -5.89
CA GLN A 34 3.22 -15.09 -6.36
C GLN A 34 2.42 -14.45 -5.21
N ILE A 35 2.34 -15.13 -4.07
CA ILE A 35 1.78 -14.57 -2.83
C ILE A 35 2.61 -13.37 -2.36
N GLY A 36 3.93 -13.42 -2.46
CA GLY A 36 4.81 -12.28 -2.21
C GLY A 36 4.46 -11.07 -3.08
N THR A 37 4.19 -11.29 -4.37
CA THR A 37 3.72 -10.24 -5.28
C THR A 37 2.38 -9.64 -4.84
N TRP A 38 1.41 -10.48 -4.48
CA TRP A 38 0.14 -10.03 -3.91
C TRP A 38 0.35 -9.18 -2.67
N TYR A 39 1.23 -9.65 -1.78
CA TYR A 39 1.50 -8.95 -0.51
C TYR A 39 2.16 -7.58 -0.73
N GLY A 40 3.01 -7.48 -1.73
CA GLY A 40 3.59 -6.22 -2.13
C GLY A 40 2.53 -5.16 -2.45
N HIS A 41 1.60 -5.50 -3.32
CA HIS A 41 0.48 -4.61 -3.66
C HIS A 41 -0.47 -4.37 -2.49
N ALA A 42 -0.72 -5.39 -1.66
CA ALA A 42 -1.55 -5.26 -0.47
C ALA A 42 -0.93 -4.28 0.54
N SER A 43 0.38 -4.31 0.73
CA SER A 43 1.10 -3.36 1.58
C SER A 43 0.96 -1.91 1.09
N ASP A 44 0.96 -1.68 -0.22
CA ASP A 44 0.75 -0.37 -0.83
C ASP A 44 -0.66 0.19 -0.54
N VAL A 45 -1.69 -0.65 -0.61
CA VAL A 45 -3.07 -0.25 -0.24
C VAL A 45 -3.16 0.10 1.25
N LEU A 46 -2.55 -0.72 2.13
CA LEU A 46 -2.55 -0.47 3.56
C LEU A 46 -1.80 0.82 3.92
N TYR A 47 -0.69 1.09 3.23
CA TYR A 47 0.03 2.36 3.39
C TYR A 47 -0.81 3.56 2.96
N ALA A 48 -1.48 3.48 1.79
CA ALA A 48 -2.36 4.53 1.32
C ALA A 48 -3.52 4.79 2.29
N GLU A 49 -4.12 3.74 2.86
CA GLU A 49 -5.19 3.86 3.87
C GLU A 49 -4.69 4.53 5.15
N LYS A 50 -3.52 4.12 5.66
CA LYS A 50 -2.89 4.75 6.84
C LYS A 50 -2.63 6.24 6.59
N LYS A 51 -2.13 6.58 5.41
CA LYS A 51 -1.86 7.96 5.01
C LYS A 51 -3.14 8.78 4.88
N ALA A 52 -4.20 8.23 4.28
CA ALA A 52 -5.50 8.88 4.17
C ALA A 52 -6.16 9.17 5.54
N LYS A 53 -5.89 8.36 6.55
CA LYS A 53 -6.33 8.61 7.93
C LYS A 53 -5.53 9.72 8.63
N ASN A 54 -4.24 9.82 8.34
CA ASN A 54 -3.29 10.74 8.99
C ASN A 54 -3.03 11.99 8.15
N VAL A 55 -4.05 12.52 7.49
CA VAL A 55 -3.92 13.75 6.69
C VAL A 55 -3.71 14.96 7.60
N ASN A 56 -2.72 15.79 7.24
CA ASN A 56 -2.43 17.06 7.91
C ASN A 56 -3.72 17.92 7.96
N PRO A 57 -4.07 18.51 9.14
CA PRO A 57 -5.29 19.29 9.31
C PRO A 57 -5.43 20.44 8.31
N PHE A 58 -4.34 21.06 7.89
CA PHE A 58 -4.36 22.10 6.86
C PHE A 58 -4.82 21.59 5.49
N LYS A 59 -4.33 20.41 5.08
CA LYS A 59 -4.74 19.75 3.82
C LYS A 59 -6.21 19.33 3.85
N ARG A 60 -6.71 19.00 5.03
CA ARG A 60 -8.12 18.66 5.27
C ARG A 60 -9.08 19.84 5.04
N VAL A 61 -8.65 21.03 5.41
CA VAL A 61 -9.47 22.27 5.27
C VAL A 61 -9.52 22.72 3.81
N VAL A 62 -8.38 22.68 3.11
CA VAL A 62 -8.25 23.20 1.73
C VAL A 62 -8.79 22.22 0.68
N PHE A 63 -8.68 20.90 0.90
CA PHE A 63 -9.03 19.84 -0.07
C PHE A 63 -10.02 18.82 0.51
N SER A 64 -11.02 19.24 1.24
CA SER A 64 -11.91 18.36 2.00
C SER A 64 -12.61 17.29 1.15
N SER A 65 -13.11 17.64 -0.05
CA SER A 65 -13.84 16.70 -0.91
C SER A 65 -12.94 15.62 -1.52
N SER A 66 -11.75 15.98 -1.99
CA SER A 66 -10.80 15.02 -2.57
C SER A 66 -10.20 14.11 -1.51
N VAL A 67 -9.92 14.63 -0.32
CA VAL A 67 -9.41 13.84 0.83
C VAL A 67 -10.43 12.82 1.30
N GLN A 68 -11.72 13.18 1.34
CA GLN A 68 -12.78 12.24 1.69
C GLN A 68 -12.95 11.13 0.65
N ALA A 69 -12.94 11.47 -0.64
CA ALA A 69 -13.04 10.49 -1.73
C ALA A 69 -11.87 9.50 -1.69
N GLU A 70 -10.64 10.00 -1.51
CA GLU A 70 -9.43 9.18 -1.39
C GLU A 70 -9.48 8.24 -0.16
N ALA A 71 -9.98 8.73 0.98
CA ALA A 71 -10.15 7.93 2.19
C ALA A 71 -11.20 6.81 2.01
N VAL A 72 -12.32 7.09 1.34
CA VAL A 72 -13.36 6.09 1.04
C VAL A 72 -12.82 5.03 0.09
N GLN A 73 -12.10 5.42 -0.97
CA GLN A 73 -11.49 4.48 -1.91
C GLN A 73 -10.46 3.59 -1.22
N ALA A 74 -9.58 4.15 -0.38
CA ALA A 74 -8.59 3.40 0.38
C ALA A 74 -9.25 2.43 1.36
N PHE A 75 -10.32 2.82 2.03
CA PHE A 75 -11.08 1.96 2.91
C PHE A 75 -11.76 0.80 2.17
N ALA A 76 -12.41 1.07 1.04
CA ALA A 76 -13.02 0.04 0.19
C ALA A 76 -11.99 -0.95 -0.34
N ALA A 77 -10.84 -0.45 -0.81
CA ALA A 77 -9.72 -1.27 -1.24
C ALA A 77 -9.21 -2.19 -0.12
N LYS A 78 -9.04 -1.67 1.10
CA LYS A 78 -8.66 -2.45 2.28
C LYS A 78 -9.65 -3.56 2.58
N LYS A 79 -10.96 -3.30 2.54
CA LYS A 79 -12.00 -4.31 2.77
C LYS A 79 -11.92 -5.46 1.76
N LYS A 80 -11.68 -5.14 0.50
CA LYS A 80 -11.49 -6.16 -0.55
C LYS A 80 -10.21 -6.98 -0.32
N LEU A 81 -9.12 -6.35 0.11
CA LEU A 81 -7.89 -7.06 0.49
C LEU A 81 -8.09 -7.99 1.68
N GLU A 82 -8.82 -7.57 2.70
CA GLU A 82 -9.14 -8.42 3.87
C GLU A 82 -9.89 -9.70 3.45
N ALA A 83 -10.81 -9.58 2.48
CA ALA A 83 -11.51 -10.74 1.92
C ALA A 83 -10.56 -11.66 1.14
N GLN A 84 -9.72 -11.11 0.26
CA GLN A 84 -8.70 -11.86 -0.48
C GLN A 84 -7.71 -12.55 0.48
N GLN A 85 -7.28 -11.88 1.54
CA GLN A 85 -6.37 -12.45 2.53
C GLN A 85 -6.96 -13.67 3.24
N LYS A 86 -8.24 -13.61 3.63
CA LYS A 86 -8.93 -14.75 4.24
C LYS A 86 -8.99 -15.94 3.29
N GLU A 87 -9.31 -15.69 2.04
CA GLU A 87 -9.38 -16.73 1.01
C GLU A 87 -7.99 -17.33 0.73
N LEU A 88 -6.93 -16.50 0.64
CA LEU A 88 -5.55 -16.96 0.50
C LEU A 88 -5.13 -17.87 1.66
N VAL A 89 -5.39 -17.46 2.90
CA VAL A 89 -5.07 -18.27 4.08
C VAL A 89 -5.77 -19.63 4.01
N SER A 90 -7.05 -19.65 3.64
CA SER A 90 -7.81 -20.90 3.49
C SER A 90 -7.20 -21.80 2.40
N MET A 91 -6.88 -21.25 1.24
CA MET A 91 -6.27 -22.02 0.13
C MET A 91 -4.90 -22.56 0.51
N ILE A 92 -4.05 -21.76 1.15
CA ILE A 92 -2.71 -22.16 1.58
C ILE A 92 -2.78 -23.30 2.59
N VAL A 93 -3.68 -23.20 3.57
CA VAL A 93 -3.87 -24.26 4.58
C VAL A 93 -4.36 -25.55 3.95
N MET A 94 -5.27 -25.46 2.97
CA MET A 94 -5.81 -26.65 2.27
C MET A 94 -4.76 -27.29 1.35
N ALA A 95 -3.96 -26.51 0.64
CA ALA A 95 -3.00 -27.02 -0.34
C ALA A 95 -1.65 -27.41 0.26
N TYR A 96 -1.15 -26.65 1.24
CA TYR A 96 0.21 -26.77 1.75
C TYR A 96 0.29 -26.95 3.28
N GLY A 97 -0.85 -27.06 3.97
CA GLY A 97 -0.91 -27.32 5.40
C GLY A 97 -0.41 -26.16 6.27
N LYS A 98 0.00 -26.53 7.51
CA LYS A 98 0.47 -25.54 8.50
C LYS A 98 1.83 -24.94 8.16
N GLU A 99 2.70 -25.69 7.49
CA GLU A 99 4.03 -25.23 7.06
C GLU A 99 3.90 -24.12 6.03
N GLY A 100 3.07 -24.30 5.00
CA GLY A 100 2.78 -23.26 4.01
C GLY A 100 2.17 -22.01 4.63
N LEU A 101 1.34 -22.16 5.67
CA LEU A 101 0.82 -21.00 6.39
C LEU A 101 1.90 -20.24 7.17
N GLN A 102 2.88 -20.94 7.74
CA GLN A 102 4.00 -20.31 8.41
C GLN A 102 4.87 -19.53 7.42
N GLU A 103 5.24 -20.14 6.31
CA GLU A 103 5.98 -19.50 5.23
C GLU A 103 5.26 -18.25 4.70
N PHE A 104 3.95 -18.33 4.49
CA PHE A 104 3.13 -17.17 4.14
C PHE A 104 3.24 -16.02 5.14
N ARG A 105 3.24 -16.32 6.43
CA ARG A 105 3.38 -15.31 7.48
C ARG A 105 4.77 -14.65 7.48
N ASP A 106 5.81 -15.43 7.22
CA ASP A 106 7.18 -14.95 7.19
C ASP A 106 7.45 -14.05 5.98
N ILE A 107 7.00 -14.45 4.80
CA ILE A 107 7.02 -13.62 3.58
C ILE A 107 6.28 -12.30 3.81
N ARG A 108 5.11 -12.37 4.40
CA ARG A 108 4.33 -11.20 4.76
C ARG A 108 5.09 -10.22 5.63
N LYS A 109 5.73 -10.71 6.69
CA LYS A 109 6.49 -9.90 7.63
C LYS A 109 7.69 -9.26 6.95
N GLN A 110 8.42 -10.03 6.16
CA GLN A 110 9.57 -9.55 5.41
C GLN A 110 9.21 -8.42 4.44
N ILE A 111 8.21 -8.61 3.58
CA ILE A 111 7.78 -7.59 2.62
C ILE A 111 7.27 -6.33 3.32
N ALA A 112 6.54 -6.48 4.43
CA ALA A 112 6.05 -5.33 5.19
C ALA A 112 7.22 -4.50 5.76
N GLN A 113 8.28 -5.14 6.25
CA GLN A 113 9.49 -4.49 6.75
C GLN A 113 10.26 -3.78 5.63
N GLU A 114 10.55 -4.48 4.54
CA GLU A 114 11.27 -3.93 3.39
C GLU A 114 10.58 -2.70 2.80
N ARG A 115 9.25 -2.75 2.65
CA ARG A 115 8.48 -1.63 2.13
C ARG A 115 8.41 -0.45 3.09
N GLN A 116 8.31 -0.72 4.40
CA GLN A 116 8.35 0.34 5.40
C GLN A 116 9.69 1.09 5.38
N GLU A 117 10.80 0.36 5.29
CA GLU A 117 12.14 0.95 5.38
C GLU A 117 12.59 1.63 4.08
N THR A 118 12.25 1.06 2.92
CA THR A 118 12.78 1.53 1.63
C THR A 118 11.81 2.43 0.88
N ILE A 119 10.61 1.96 0.61
CA ILE A 119 9.69 2.64 -0.30
C ILE A 119 8.93 3.78 0.40
N TYR A 120 8.38 3.49 1.57
CA TYR A 120 7.50 4.45 2.24
C TYR A 120 8.28 5.60 2.87
N ARG A 121 9.44 5.31 3.46
CA ARG A 121 10.33 6.34 3.99
C ARG A 121 10.83 7.29 2.90
N GLN A 122 11.19 6.76 1.73
CA GLN A 122 11.61 7.61 0.59
C GLN A 122 10.48 8.50 0.07
N GLN A 123 9.24 8.01 0.06
CA GLN A 123 8.09 8.83 -0.36
C GLN A 123 7.78 9.94 0.65
N GLU A 124 7.83 9.63 1.93
CA GLU A 124 7.63 10.61 3.00
C GLU A 124 8.70 11.72 2.94
N LEU A 125 9.97 11.35 2.73
CA LEU A 125 11.06 12.32 2.56
C LEU A 125 10.87 13.22 1.34
N LYS A 126 10.49 12.67 0.18
CA LYS A 126 10.22 13.47 -1.02
C LYS A 126 9.09 14.49 -0.81
N GLU A 127 8.02 14.10 -0.13
CA GLU A 127 6.92 15.01 0.17
C GLU A 127 7.32 16.11 1.18
N GLN A 128 8.14 15.79 2.17
CA GLN A 128 8.68 16.77 3.11
C GLN A 128 9.60 17.77 2.40
N ILE A 129 10.50 17.30 1.54
CA ILE A 129 11.41 18.16 0.77
C ILE A 129 10.59 19.12 -0.12
N LEU A 130 9.56 18.64 -0.80
CA LEU A 130 8.70 19.46 -1.64
C LEU A 130 7.98 20.55 -0.82
N LEU A 131 7.47 20.21 0.36
CA LEU A 131 6.84 21.16 1.28
C LEU A 131 7.81 22.25 1.74
N TRP A 132 9.02 21.86 2.16
CA TRP A 132 10.05 22.81 2.57
C TRP A 132 10.47 23.75 1.43
N PHE A 133 10.59 23.21 0.22
CA PHE A 133 10.88 24.02 -0.97
C PHE A 133 9.78 25.05 -1.25
N LEU A 134 8.51 24.64 -1.15
CA LEU A 134 7.35 25.55 -1.32
C LEU A 134 7.34 26.67 -0.29
N ILE A 135 7.63 26.35 0.98
CA ILE A 135 7.73 27.34 2.07
C ILE A 135 8.85 28.32 1.78
N LEU A 136 10.02 27.85 1.34
CA LEU A 136 11.16 28.67 1.02
C LEU A 136 10.86 29.66 -0.13
N VAL A 137 10.19 29.20 -1.18
CA VAL A 137 9.74 30.05 -2.29
C VAL A 137 8.74 31.11 -1.81
N MET A 138 7.77 30.73 -0.99
CA MET A 138 6.81 31.69 -0.41
C MET A 138 7.50 32.78 0.42
N VAL A 139 8.46 32.40 1.26
CA VAL A 139 9.22 33.34 2.08
C VAL A 139 10.04 34.29 1.22
N THR A 140 10.70 33.81 0.17
CA THR A 140 11.48 34.67 -0.74
C THR A 140 10.60 35.66 -1.49
N VAL A 141 9.40 35.26 -1.93
CA VAL A 141 8.42 36.16 -2.54
C VAL A 141 7.94 37.24 -1.56
N LEU A 142 7.63 36.87 -0.33
CA LEU A 142 7.21 37.83 0.70
C LEU A 142 8.31 38.86 1.02
N ILE A 143 9.57 38.42 1.15
CA ILE A 143 10.70 39.31 1.37
C ILE A 143 10.87 40.26 0.17
N SER A 144 10.72 39.78 -1.05
CA SER A 144 10.82 40.60 -2.26
C SER A 144 9.76 41.70 -2.32
N ILE A 145 8.52 41.42 -1.86
CA ILE A 145 7.42 42.39 -1.81
C ILE A 145 7.67 43.47 -0.72
N ILE A 146 8.33 43.10 0.38
CA ILE A 146 8.59 44.04 1.49
C ILE A 146 9.78 44.96 1.17
N VAL A 147 10.74 44.52 0.38
CA VAL A 147 11.95 45.25 0.02
C VAL A 147 11.76 46.17 -1.17
N PHE A 148 10.78 45.92 -2.02
CA PHE A 148 10.38 46.74 -3.17
C PHE A 148 9.11 47.53 -2.90
#